data_3b22a0bcc399d2c078cbbd8699a2fe21
#
_entry.id   3b22a0bcc399d2c078cbbd8699a2fe21
#
_cell.length_a   1.000
_cell.length_b   1.000
_cell.length_c   1.000
_cell.angle_alpha   90.00
_cell.angle_beta   90.00
_cell.angle_gamma   90.00
#
_symmetry.space_group_name_H-M   'P 1'
#
loop_
_entity.id
_entity.type
_entity.pdbx_description
1 polymer ?
#
loop_
_entity_poly.entity_id
_entity_poly.type
_entity_poly.pdbx_seq_one_letter_code
_entity_poly.pdbx_strand_id
1 'polypeptide(L)'
;MKHLLLLFSVLLLSLQPAAFAATHETTATPDSVSLFAYATRGDDGRSGLRFAWSMDGKHWFEIGQNYGYLRCDYSRWGSQKKMLDPNLKQLPGGEWLCVWKLNDHDGYGQARSKDLIYWE
;
A
#
# COMPACT_ATOMS: atom_id res chain seq x y z
N MET A 1 38.04 -35.84 -74.33
CA MET A 1 38.41 -34.80 -73.35
C MET A 1 37.13 -34.28 -72.71
N LYS A 2 36.77 -34.75 -71.59
CA LYS A 2 35.55 -34.33 -70.88
C LYS A 2 35.97 -33.63 -69.60
N HIS A 3 35.75 -32.35 -69.53
CA HIS A 3 35.99 -31.57 -68.30
C HIS A 3 34.88 -31.85 -67.32
N LEU A 4 35.20 -32.48 -66.19
CA LEU A 4 34.31 -32.68 -65.09
C LEU A 4 34.35 -31.45 -64.19
N LEU A 5 33.35 -30.60 -64.24
CA LEU A 5 33.16 -29.47 -63.32
C LEU A 5 32.55 -30.03 -62.01
N LEU A 6 33.38 -30.07 -60.98
CA LEU A 6 32.92 -30.37 -59.61
C LEU A 6 32.33 -29.09 -59.00
N LEU A 7 31.03 -28.98 -58.90
CA LEU A 7 30.35 -27.95 -58.16
C LEU A 7 30.42 -28.31 -56.70
N PHE A 8 31.31 -27.60 -55.98
CA PHE A 8 31.30 -27.59 -54.49
C PHE A 8 30.16 -26.69 -54.02
N SER A 9 29.06 -27.30 -53.62
CA SER A 9 27.98 -26.61 -52.91
C SER A 9 28.42 -26.41 -51.47
N VAL A 10 28.88 -25.20 -51.11
CA VAL A 10 29.14 -24.84 -49.72
C VAL A 10 27.83 -24.53 -49.05
N LEU A 11 27.36 -25.46 -48.23
CA LEU A 11 26.20 -25.27 -47.40
C LEU A 11 26.63 -24.37 -46.19
N LEU A 12 26.38 -23.06 -46.31
CA LEU A 12 26.53 -22.15 -45.19
C LEU A 12 25.40 -22.42 -44.18
N LEU A 13 25.71 -23.16 -43.14
CA LEU A 13 24.85 -23.27 -41.96
C LEU A 13 24.94 -21.97 -41.18
N SER A 14 24.02 -21.05 -41.41
CA SER A 14 23.90 -19.84 -40.58
C SER A 14 23.38 -20.25 -39.18
N LEU A 15 24.28 -20.35 -38.22
CA LEU A 15 23.89 -20.38 -36.77
C LEU A 15 23.33 -18.98 -36.45
N GLN A 16 22.02 -18.90 -36.39
CA GLN A 16 21.38 -17.74 -35.78
C GLN A 16 21.48 -17.89 -34.25
N PRO A 17 22.05 -16.91 -33.54
CA PRO A 17 21.94 -16.92 -32.09
C PRO A 17 20.46 -16.74 -31.75
N ALA A 18 19.91 -17.70 -31.01
CA ALA A 18 18.61 -17.57 -30.41
C ALA A 18 18.70 -16.36 -29.45
N ALA A 19 18.14 -15.23 -29.84
CA ALA A 19 17.95 -14.10 -28.94
C ALA A 19 16.96 -14.57 -27.89
N PHE A 20 17.45 -14.85 -26.69
CA PHE A 20 16.64 -14.94 -25.50
C PHE A 20 16.08 -13.54 -25.28
N ALA A 21 14.87 -13.31 -25.75
CA ALA A 21 14.07 -12.18 -25.33
C ALA A 21 13.77 -12.43 -23.85
N ALA A 22 14.53 -11.76 -22.95
CA ALA A 22 14.13 -11.62 -21.58
C ALA A 22 12.80 -10.84 -21.63
N THR A 23 11.68 -11.54 -21.47
CA THR A 23 10.41 -10.94 -21.17
C THR A 23 10.58 -10.31 -19.78
N HIS A 24 10.90 -9.02 -19.75
CA HIS A 24 10.63 -8.22 -18.58
C HIS A 24 9.11 -8.29 -18.41
N GLU A 25 8.64 -9.16 -17.52
CA GLU A 25 7.34 -8.96 -16.92
C GLU A 25 7.43 -7.58 -16.27
N THR A 26 6.89 -6.59 -16.96
CA THR A 26 6.56 -5.32 -16.34
C THR A 26 5.45 -5.67 -15.38
N THR A 27 5.82 -5.92 -14.12
CA THR A 27 4.86 -5.96 -13.03
C THR A 27 4.27 -4.56 -13.02
N ALA A 28 3.10 -4.43 -13.64
CA ALA A 28 2.34 -3.19 -13.58
C ALA A 28 2.18 -2.87 -12.09
N THR A 29 2.74 -1.74 -11.67
CA THR A 29 2.48 -1.22 -10.33
C THR A 29 0.97 -1.10 -10.22
N PRO A 30 0.32 -1.71 -9.23
CA PRO A 30 -1.13 -1.61 -9.14
C PRO A 30 -1.51 -0.14 -9.03
N ASP A 31 -2.46 0.30 -9.84
CA ASP A 31 -2.96 1.68 -9.85
C ASP A 31 -3.58 2.09 -8.52
N SER A 32 -3.85 1.13 -7.64
CA SER A 32 -4.44 1.36 -6.34
C SER A 32 -4.00 0.29 -5.33
N VAL A 33 -3.97 0.68 -4.07
CA VAL A 33 -3.75 -0.21 -2.93
C VAL A 33 -4.92 -0.08 -1.95
N SER A 34 -5.19 -1.15 -1.22
CA SER A 34 -6.12 -1.09 -0.09
C SER A 34 -5.41 -0.51 1.12
N LEU A 35 -6.03 0.45 1.78
CA LEU A 35 -5.55 1.05 3.03
C LEU A 35 -6.45 0.61 4.18
N PHE A 36 -5.85 0.14 5.26
CA PHE A 36 -6.54 -0.21 6.50
C PHE A 36 -6.10 0.74 7.62
N ALA A 37 -7.06 1.41 8.23
CA ALA A 37 -6.87 2.27 9.39
C ALA A 37 -7.31 1.53 10.64
N TYR A 38 -6.47 1.51 11.66
CA TYR A 38 -6.75 0.78 12.91
C TYR A 38 -6.13 1.46 14.13
N ALA A 39 -6.63 1.08 15.30
CA ALA A 39 -6.02 1.38 16.58
C ALA A 39 -5.90 0.08 17.40
N THR A 40 -4.89 -0.01 18.25
CA THR A 40 -4.61 -1.23 19.02
C THR A 40 -5.57 -1.36 20.20
N ARG A 41 -6.10 -2.56 20.41
CA ARG A 41 -6.99 -2.81 21.54
C ARG A 41 -6.27 -2.90 22.89
N GLY A 42 -5.01 -3.30 22.88
CA GLY A 42 -4.23 -3.53 24.09
C GLY A 42 -4.02 -2.29 24.95
N ASP A 43 -4.05 -1.12 24.34
CA ASP A 43 -3.91 0.19 24.97
C ASP A 43 -5.16 1.09 24.81
N ASP A 44 -6.29 0.51 24.43
CA ASP A 44 -7.52 1.23 24.11
C ASP A 44 -7.34 2.30 23.00
N GLY A 45 -6.42 2.06 22.08
CA GLY A 45 -6.11 2.99 20.98
C GLY A 45 -5.34 4.24 21.40
N ARG A 46 -4.78 4.28 22.60
CA ARG A 46 -4.03 5.47 23.08
C ARG A 46 -2.75 5.73 22.29
N SER A 47 -2.15 4.71 21.71
CA SER A 47 -1.01 4.88 20.79
C SER A 47 -1.39 5.54 19.47
N GLY A 48 -2.67 5.69 19.19
CA GLY A 48 -3.21 6.44 18.07
C GLY A 48 -3.58 5.62 16.85
N LEU A 49 -4.01 6.34 15.83
CA LEU A 49 -4.38 5.78 14.53
C LEU A 49 -3.15 5.25 13.81
N ARG A 50 -3.25 4.04 13.31
CA ARG A 50 -2.22 3.35 12.53
C ARG A 50 -2.75 2.94 11.19
N PHE A 51 -1.84 2.69 10.26
CA PHE A 51 -2.18 2.27 8.92
C PHE A 51 -1.45 0.99 8.53
N ALA A 52 -2.13 0.19 7.73
CA ALA A 52 -1.55 -0.91 6.98
C ALA A 52 -2.04 -0.85 5.55
N TRP A 53 -1.26 -1.34 4.63
CA TRP A 53 -1.62 -1.39 3.21
C TRP A 53 -1.54 -2.80 2.66
N SER A 54 -2.29 -3.05 1.59
CA SER A 54 -2.30 -4.32 0.89
C SER A 54 -2.56 -4.12 -0.60
N MET A 55 -1.90 -4.91 -1.44
CA MET A 55 -2.19 -4.99 -2.88
C MET A 55 -3.28 -6.02 -3.21
N ASP A 56 -3.44 -7.03 -2.39
CA ASP A 56 -4.32 -8.18 -2.66
C ASP A 56 -5.48 -8.33 -1.66
N GLY A 57 -5.53 -7.47 -0.62
CA GLY A 57 -6.52 -7.54 0.45
C GLY A 57 -6.32 -8.71 1.43
N LYS A 58 -5.24 -9.48 1.28
CA LYS A 58 -4.93 -10.65 2.11
C LYS A 58 -3.65 -10.48 2.91
N HIS A 59 -2.61 -9.95 2.26
CA HIS A 59 -1.32 -9.68 2.88
C HIS A 59 -1.23 -8.20 3.20
N TRP A 60 -1.06 -7.88 4.48
CA TRP A 60 -1.06 -6.52 5.00
C TRP A 60 0.30 -6.15 5.56
N PHE A 61 0.75 -4.97 5.24
CA PHE A 61 2.03 -4.42 5.67
C PHE A 61 1.78 -3.15 6.48
N GLU A 62 2.36 -3.10 7.67
CA GLU A 62 2.25 -1.93 8.55
C GLU A 62 3.01 -0.74 7.96
N ILE A 63 2.44 0.46 8.08
CA ILE A 63 3.06 1.71 7.69
C ILE A 63 3.61 2.40 8.95
N GLY A 64 4.90 2.77 8.92
CA GLY A 64 5.50 3.61 9.95
C GLY A 64 5.94 2.89 11.22
N GLN A 65 6.03 1.56 11.24
CA GLN A 65 6.62 0.79 12.35
C GLN A 65 6.10 1.21 13.74
N ASN A 66 4.83 0.99 14.00
CA ASN A 66 4.15 1.38 15.25
C ASN A 66 3.92 2.89 15.44
N TYR A 67 4.08 3.71 14.41
CA TYR A 67 3.82 5.13 14.52
C TYR A 67 2.31 5.43 14.58
N GLY A 68 1.90 6.26 15.57
CA GLY A 68 0.53 6.77 15.69
C GLY A 68 0.37 8.09 14.95
N TYR A 69 -0.36 8.09 13.84
CA TYR A 69 -0.54 9.26 12.98
C TYR A 69 -1.52 10.29 13.56
N LEU A 70 -2.51 9.84 14.30
CA LEU A 70 -3.50 10.68 14.97
C LEU A 70 -3.70 10.16 16.38
N ARG A 71 -3.53 11.02 17.38
CA ARG A 71 -3.70 10.66 18.79
C ARG A 71 -4.90 11.38 19.38
N CYS A 72 -5.60 10.71 20.26
CA CYS A 72 -6.78 11.26 20.93
C CYS A 72 -6.48 11.92 22.30
N ASP A 73 -5.22 11.97 22.72
CA ASP A 73 -4.79 12.39 24.04
C ASP A 73 -4.35 13.87 24.15
N TYR A 74 -4.54 14.67 23.12
CA TYR A 74 -4.13 16.08 23.06
C TYR A 74 -5.04 17.06 23.79
N SER A 75 -6.13 16.61 24.38
CA SER A 75 -7.06 17.51 25.07
C SER A 75 -6.89 17.46 26.58
N ARG A 76 -7.55 18.41 27.26
CA ARG A 76 -7.58 18.49 28.73
C ARG A 76 -7.97 17.16 29.40
N TRP A 77 -8.76 16.33 28.73
CA TRP A 77 -9.21 15.02 29.20
C TRP A 77 -8.56 13.87 28.45
N GLY A 78 -7.39 14.11 27.87
CA GLY A 78 -6.74 13.18 26.95
C GLY A 78 -6.44 11.80 27.55
N SER A 79 -6.05 11.74 28.85
CA SER A 79 -5.74 10.47 29.51
C SER A 79 -6.94 9.53 29.68
N GLN A 80 -8.16 10.08 29.60
CA GLN A 80 -9.41 9.31 29.72
C GLN A 80 -10.01 8.96 28.36
N LYS A 81 -9.48 9.54 27.29
CA LYS A 81 -9.99 9.31 25.93
C LYS A 81 -9.33 8.11 25.31
N LYS A 82 -10.13 7.35 24.59
CA LYS A 82 -9.74 6.19 23.82
C LYS A 82 -9.96 6.43 22.35
N MET A 83 -9.29 5.68 21.51
CA MET A 83 -9.58 5.61 20.09
C MET A 83 -10.11 4.20 19.79
N LEU A 84 -11.43 4.07 19.85
CA LEU A 84 -12.09 2.80 19.58
C LEU A 84 -12.75 2.83 18.22
N ASP A 85 -12.62 1.73 17.48
CA ASP A 85 -13.23 1.51 16.18
C ASP A 85 -13.04 2.70 15.21
N PRO A 86 -11.79 3.11 14.91
CA PRO A 86 -11.57 4.21 13.98
C PRO A 86 -12.08 3.85 12.59
N ASN A 87 -12.80 4.78 11.97
CA ASN A 87 -13.31 4.66 10.63
C ASN A 87 -12.76 5.79 9.77
N LEU A 88 -12.15 5.43 8.64
CA LEU A 88 -11.53 6.35 7.71
C LEU A 88 -12.37 6.44 6.43
N LYS A 89 -12.66 7.66 6.00
CA LYS A 89 -13.38 7.92 4.76
C LYS A 89 -12.74 9.06 3.99
N GLN A 90 -12.56 8.87 2.69
CA GLN A 90 -12.21 9.96 1.80
C GLN A 90 -13.47 10.73 1.39
N LEU A 91 -13.44 12.05 1.56
CA LEU A 91 -14.51 12.94 1.17
C LEU A 91 -14.41 13.30 -0.31
N PRO A 92 -15.50 13.79 -0.95
CA PRO A 92 -15.51 14.12 -2.37
C PRO A 92 -14.42 15.10 -2.82
N GLY A 93 -13.94 15.98 -1.94
CA GLY A 93 -12.82 16.90 -2.20
C GLY A 93 -11.42 16.30 -2.08
N GLY A 94 -11.31 14.99 -1.79
CA GLY A 94 -10.03 14.30 -1.60
C GLY A 94 -9.48 14.36 -0.18
N GLU A 95 -10.09 15.15 0.71
CA GLU A 95 -9.75 15.20 2.13
C GLU A 95 -10.21 13.92 2.84
N TRP A 96 -9.45 13.50 3.83
CA TRP A 96 -9.76 12.34 4.66
C TRP A 96 -10.43 12.77 5.96
N LEU A 97 -11.47 12.03 6.34
CA LEU A 97 -12.14 12.15 7.63
C LEU A 97 -11.94 10.86 8.41
N CYS A 98 -11.43 10.98 9.64
CA CYS A 98 -11.38 9.89 10.60
C CYS A 98 -12.36 10.17 11.72
N VAL A 99 -13.18 9.17 12.06
CA VAL A 99 -14.15 9.23 13.17
C VAL A 99 -13.93 8.02 14.04
N TRP A 100 -13.93 8.19 15.36
CA TRP A 100 -13.75 7.09 16.32
C TRP A 100 -14.63 7.29 17.56
N LYS A 101 -14.85 6.22 18.30
CA LYS A 101 -15.48 6.30 19.63
C LYS A 101 -14.44 6.70 20.66
N LEU A 102 -14.81 7.59 21.57
CA LEU A 102 -13.95 8.04 22.67
C LEU A 102 -13.94 7.03 23.85
N ASN A 103 -15.07 6.42 24.11
CA ASN A 103 -15.30 5.34 25.06
C ASN A 103 -16.65 4.69 24.76
N ASP A 104 -17.13 3.79 25.61
CA ASP A 104 -18.34 3.02 25.33
C ASP A 104 -19.65 3.86 25.41
N HIS A 105 -19.61 5.06 26.01
CA HIS A 105 -20.80 5.84 26.32
C HIS A 105 -20.75 7.32 25.88
N ASP A 106 -19.58 7.90 25.66
CA ASP A 106 -19.43 9.36 25.62
C ASP A 106 -18.88 9.89 24.29
N GLY A 107 -19.66 9.78 23.24
CA GLY A 107 -19.44 10.56 22.04
C GLY A 107 -18.32 10.04 21.12
N TYR A 108 -18.00 10.89 20.15
CA TYR A 108 -17.08 10.57 19.07
C TYR A 108 -15.97 11.62 18.97
N GLY A 109 -14.77 11.17 18.62
CA GLY A 109 -13.72 12.01 18.11
C GLY A 109 -13.78 12.06 16.59
N GLN A 110 -13.37 13.18 16.02
CA GLN A 110 -13.17 13.32 14.58
C GLN A 110 -11.97 14.17 14.28
N ALA A 111 -11.32 13.90 13.17
CA ALA A 111 -10.23 14.70 12.64
C ALA A 111 -10.20 14.62 11.12
N ARG A 112 -9.59 15.61 10.48
CA ARG A 112 -9.46 15.69 9.02
C ARG A 112 -8.00 15.76 8.63
N SER A 113 -7.69 15.24 7.46
CA SER A 113 -6.35 15.27 6.90
C SER A 113 -6.40 15.34 5.37
N LYS A 114 -5.44 16.05 4.79
CA LYS A 114 -5.25 16.08 3.33
C LYS A 114 -4.28 15.01 2.83
N ASP A 115 -3.44 14.49 3.71
CA ASP A 115 -2.30 13.64 3.37
C ASP A 115 -2.17 12.38 4.24
N LEU A 116 -3.07 12.18 5.21
CA LEU A 116 -3.05 11.09 6.21
C LEU A 116 -1.91 11.20 7.25
N ILE A 117 -1.10 12.24 7.18
CA ILE A 117 0.05 12.47 8.07
C ILE A 117 -0.27 13.57 9.08
N TYR A 118 -0.78 14.69 8.59
CA TYR A 118 -1.17 15.83 9.42
C TYR A 118 -2.67 15.87 9.60
N TRP A 119 -3.12 15.94 10.86
CA TRP A 119 -4.52 15.86 11.26
C TRP A 119 -4.95 17.11 12.04
N GLU A 120 -6.14 17.61 11.71
CA GLU A 120 -6.82 18.75 12.35
C GLU A 120 -8.18 18.34 12.93
#